data_f8b2ba3cddcbb37a91c53dc8856cd712
#
_entry.id   f8b2ba3cddcbb37a91c53dc8856cd712
#
_cell.length_a   1.000
_cell.length_b   1.000
_cell.length_c   1.000
_cell.angle_alpha   90.00
_cell.angle_beta   90.00
_cell.angle_gamma   90.00
#
_symmetry.space_group_name_H-M   'P 1'
#
loop_
_entity.id
_entity.type
_entity.pdbx_description
1 polymer ?
#
loop_
_entity_poly.entity_id
_entity_poly.type
_entity_poly.pdbx_seq_one_letter_code
_entity_poly.pdbx_strand_id
1 'polypeptide(L)'
;GCQLAKEAVNDTDAAIFADIGPAPLGMRVTPAQAFIQQMDWFLQEGLTCFLLETLPSDEGIAEAAAHLKAQCPEAFLLVSYAVRPEGFTREGISGKGLLERTAALPPVDAVGLNCVSGPHHMLSLLKGVNLNGKYLSVMPNAGYPTVVGRRTVYQGTPEYFAERMVQLRTAGASILGGCCGTT
;
A
#
# COMPACT_ATOMS: atom_id res chain seq x y z
N GLY A 1 16.71 7.78 9.28
CA GLY A 1 15.67 6.73 9.06
C GLY A 1 16.30 5.43 8.59
N CYS A 2 16.87 5.38 7.36
CA CYS A 2 17.37 4.14 6.77
C CYS A 2 18.41 3.39 7.61
N GLN A 3 19.38 4.08 8.16
CA GLN A 3 20.41 3.45 9.00
C GLN A 3 19.81 2.79 10.25
N LEU A 4 18.91 3.47 10.96
CA LEU A 4 18.22 2.89 12.11
C LEU A 4 17.39 1.67 11.76
N ALA A 5 16.72 1.69 10.59
CA ALA A 5 15.97 0.55 10.11
C ALA A 5 16.90 -0.65 9.82
N LYS A 6 18.06 -0.40 9.17
CA LYS A 6 19.06 -1.43 8.92
C LYS A 6 19.61 -2.02 10.22
N GLU A 7 19.89 -1.19 11.20
CA GLU A 7 20.34 -1.63 12.53
C GLU A 7 19.27 -2.47 13.25
N ALA A 8 17.99 -2.07 13.13
CA ALA A 8 16.89 -2.79 13.77
C ALA A 8 16.59 -4.17 13.19
N VAL A 9 16.87 -4.38 11.89
CA VAL A 9 16.65 -5.68 11.23
C VAL A 9 17.93 -6.52 11.13
N ASN A 10 19.06 -5.98 11.63
CA ASN A 10 20.30 -6.73 11.66
C ASN A 10 20.07 -8.05 12.41
N ASP A 11 20.58 -9.15 11.89
CA ASP A 11 20.38 -10.50 12.43
C ASP A 11 18.92 -11.04 12.35
N THR A 12 18.09 -10.46 11.48
CA THR A 12 16.72 -10.94 11.20
C THR A 12 16.51 -11.16 9.69
N ASP A 13 15.46 -11.91 9.33
CA ASP A 13 15.01 -12.09 7.93
C ASP A 13 14.03 -10.98 7.47
N ALA A 14 13.93 -9.88 8.24
CA ALA A 14 12.99 -8.81 7.93
C ALA A 14 13.46 -7.95 6.76
N ALA A 15 12.58 -7.69 5.80
CA ALA A 15 12.83 -6.77 4.71
C ALA A 15 12.48 -5.33 5.12
N ILE A 16 13.31 -4.37 4.68
CA ILE A 16 13.04 -2.94 4.87
C ILE A 16 12.35 -2.41 3.62
N PHE A 17 11.18 -1.83 3.79
CA PHE A 17 10.48 -1.13 2.71
C PHE A 17 10.71 0.39 2.82
N ALA A 18 11.09 0.98 1.68
CA ALA A 18 11.02 2.43 1.49
C ALA A 18 9.54 2.81 1.32
N ASP A 19 8.96 3.41 2.35
CA ASP A 19 7.56 3.81 2.38
C ASP A 19 7.38 5.23 1.83
N ILE A 20 6.57 5.36 0.78
CA ILE A 20 6.36 6.59 0.04
C ILE A 20 4.85 6.85 -0.08
N GLY A 21 4.38 7.89 0.57
CA GLY A 21 2.99 8.35 0.48
C GLY A 21 2.68 9.15 -0.79
N PRO A 22 1.43 9.63 -0.94
CA PRO A 22 1.03 10.47 -2.06
C PRO A 22 1.85 11.75 -2.16
N ALA A 23 2.14 12.19 -3.39
CA ALA A 23 2.76 13.49 -3.60
C ALA A 23 1.94 14.61 -2.95
N PRO A 24 2.56 15.54 -2.20
CA PRO A 24 1.85 16.65 -1.58
C PRO A 24 1.17 17.54 -2.61
N LEU A 25 -0.05 17.97 -2.30
CA LEU A 25 -0.80 18.91 -3.15
C LEU A 25 -0.04 20.24 -3.29
N GLY A 26 -0.04 20.80 -4.49
CA GLY A 26 0.57 22.12 -4.76
C GLY A 26 2.08 22.08 -5.00
N MET A 27 2.70 20.94 -5.09
CA MET A 27 4.08 20.83 -5.58
C MET A 27 4.19 21.27 -7.05
N ARG A 28 5.36 21.85 -7.41
CA ARG A 28 5.66 22.25 -8.81
C ARG A 28 6.18 21.07 -9.67
N VAL A 29 6.06 19.86 -9.15
CA VAL A 29 6.50 18.63 -9.82
C VAL A 29 5.32 17.68 -10.02
N THR A 30 5.37 16.86 -11.04
CA THR A 30 4.34 15.83 -11.27
C THR A 30 4.42 14.72 -10.20
N PRO A 31 3.34 13.96 -9.96
CA PRO A 31 3.39 12.80 -9.07
C PRO A 31 4.52 11.82 -9.43
N ALA A 32 4.73 11.55 -10.73
CA ALA A 32 5.82 10.71 -11.20
C ALA A 32 7.19 11.23 -10.76
N GLN A 33 7.46 12.53 -10.96
CA GLN A 33 8.72 13.15 -10.56
C GLN A 33 8.93 13.09 -9.05
N ALA A 34 7.87 13.28 -8.26
CA ALA A 34 7.95 13.20 -6.80
C ALA A 34 8.27 11.77 -6.32
N PHE A 35 7.67 10.74 -6.93
CA PHE A 35 7.97 9.34 -6.62
C PHE A 35 9.40 8.97 -7.04
N ILE A 36 9.80 9.30 -8.26
CA ILE A 36 11.14 9.03 -8.79
C ILE A 36 12.22 9.62 -7.88
N GLN A 37 12.08 10.89 -7.51
CA GLN A 37 13.05 11.55 -6.63
C GLN A 37 13.22 10.83 -5.30
N GLN A 38 12.12 10.39 -4.68
CA GLN A 38 12.18 9.67 -3.41
C GLN A 38 12.75 8.25 -3.59
N MET A 39 12.37 7.56 -4.68
CA MET A 39 12.93 6.25 -5.01
C MET A 39 14.46 6.32 -5.18
N ASP A 40 14.96 7.33 -5.90
CA ASP A 40 16.41 7.52 -6.11
C ASP A 40 17.15 7.75 -4.78
N TRP A 41 16.57 8.51 -3.85
CA TRP A 41 17.16 8.68 -2.51
C TRP A 41 17.25 7.35 -1.75
N PHE A 42 16.22 6.53 -1.79
CA PHE A 42 16.23 5.24 -1.10
C PHE A 42 17.13 4.21 -1.81
N LEU A 43 17.23 4.24 -3.14
CA LEU A 43 18.18 3.43 -3.89
C LEU A 43 19.63 3.78 -3.52
N GLN A 44 19.96 5.07 -3.38
CA GLN A 44 21.28 5.51 -2.90
C GLN A 44 21.62 4.98 -1.50
N GLU A 45 20.60 4.80 -0.67
CA GLU A 45 20.72 4.14 0.63
C GLU A 45 20.77 2.60 0.55
N GLY A 46 20.70 2.01 -0.64
CA GLY A 46 20.74 0.57 -0.88
C GLY A 46 19.46 -0.17 -0.51
N LEU A 47 18.31 0.50 -0.47
CA LEU A 47 17.02 -0.15 -0.31
C LEU A 47 16.50 -0.65 -1.66
N THR A 48 15.96 -1.86 -1.68
CA THR A 48 15.45 -2.51 -2.89
C THR A 48 13.96 -2.89 -2.80
N CYS A 49 13.32 -2.69 -1.65
CA CYS A 49 11.89 -2.90 -1.50
C CYS A 49 11.18 -1.55 -1.32
N PHE A 50 10.14 -1.33 -2.11
CA PHE A 50 9.40 -0.06 -2.16
C PHE A 50 7.90 -0.29 -1.95
N LEU A 51 7.31 0.57 -1.14
CA LEU A 51 5.88 0.63 -0.91
C LEU A 51 5.39 2.04 -1.27
N LEU A 52 4.57 2.14 -2.31
CA LEU A 52 3.78 3.33 -2.56
C LEU A 52 2.42 3.13 -1.90
N GLU A 53 2.11 3.86 -0.83
CA GLU A 53 0.90 3.59 -0.06
C GLU A 53 -0.08 4.75 0.06
N THR A 54 -1.32 4.39 0.42
CA THR A 54 -2.42 5.33 0.70
C THR A 54 -2.73 6.23 -0.50
N LEU A 55 -2.49 5.71 -1.71
CA LEU A 55 -2.63 6.48 -2.94
C LEU A 55 -4.10 6.71 -3.30
N PRO A 56 -4.47 7.92 -3.76
CA PRO A 56 -5.82 8.22 -4.22
C PRO A 56 -6.03 7.93 -5.71
N SER A 57 -4.97 7.77 -6.49
CA SER A 57 -4.98 7.54 -7.94
C SER A 57 -3.74 6.76 -8.39
N ASP A 58 -3.73 6.34 -9.65
CA ASP A 58 -2.59 5.68 -10.30
C ASP A 58 -1.73 6.67 -11.12
N GLU A 59 -1.92 7.97 -10.94
CA GLU A 59 -1.16 9.00 -11.65
C GLU A 59 0.34 8.91 -11.31
N GLY A 60 1.17 8.84 -12.35
CA GLY A 60 2.64 8.78 -12.24
C GLY A 60 3.21 7.40 -11.87
N ILE A 61 2.37 6.40 -11.55
CA ILE A 61 2.84 5.07 -11.14
C ILE A 61 3.58 4.34 -12.24
N ALA A 62 3.06 4.36 -13.48
CA ALA A 62 3.69 3.65 -14.60
C ALA A 62 5.10 4.17 -14.89
N GLU A 63 5.28 5.49 -14.88
CA GLU A 63 6.56 6.15 -15.11
C GLU A 63 7.55 5.87 -13.98
N ALA A 64 7.09 6.00 -12.72
CA ALA A 64 7.92 5.74 -11.55
C ALA A 64 8.34 4.27 -11.44
N ALA A 65 7.44 3.33 -11.73
CA ALA A 65 7.72 1.91 -11.74
C ALA A 65 8.72 1.51 -12.84
N ALA A 66 8.57 2.08 -14.04
CA ALA A 66 9.52 1.87 -15.14
C ALA A 66 10.91 2.41 -14.78
N HIS A 67 10.99 3.62 -14.19
CA HIS A 67 12.24 4.21 -13.73
C HIS A 67 12.92 3.31 -12.67
N LEU A 68 12.16 2.89 -11.65
CA LEU A 68 12.69 2.02 -10.60
C LEU A 68 13.33 0.75 -11.16
N LYS A 69 12.62 0.04 -12.04
CA LYS A 69 13.14 -1.20 -12.64
C LYS A 69 14.31 -0.98 -13.62
N ALA A 70 14.40 0.20 -14.22
CA ALA A 70 15.56 0.58 -15.04
C ALA A 70 16.82 0.81 -14.18
N GLN A 71 16.67 1.38 -12.98
CA GLN A 71 17.77 1.63 -12.05
C GLN A 71 18.15 0.38 -11.23
N CYS A 72 17.16 -0.42 -10.82
CA CYS A 72 17.32 -1.60 -9.99
C CYS A 72 16.32 -2.68 -10.45
N PRO A 73 16.70 -3.55 -11.41
CA PRO A 73 15.81 -4.57 -11.98
C PRO A 73 15.23 -5.52 -10.95
N GLU A 74 15.97 -5.82 -9.89
CA GLU A 74 15.57 -6.70 -8.78
C GLU A 74 14.69 -6.02 -7.73
N ALA A 75 14.48 -4.70 -7.79
CA ALA A 75 13.67 -4.00 -6.81
C ALA A 75 12.25 -4.56 -6.75
N PHE A 76 11.72 -4.76 -5.55
CA PHE A 76 10.34 -5.12 -5.32
C PHE A 76 9.47 -3.88 -5.15
N LEU A 77 8.42 -3.75 -5.95
CA LEU A 77 7.49 -2.62 -5.91
C LEU A 77 6.07 -3.07 -5.55
N LEU A 78 5.59 -2.61 -4.40
CA LEU A 78 4.21 -2.74 -3.96
C LEU A 78 3.51 -1.38 -4.09
N VAL A 79 2.33 -1.38 -4.72
CA VAL A 79 1.49 -0.18 -4.89
C VAL A 79 0.15 -0.40 -4.19
N SER A 80 -0.22 0.48 -3.26
CA SER A 80 -1.38 0.33 -2.39
C SER A 80 -2.27 1.59 -2.39
N TYR A 81 -3.57 1.37 -2.45
CA TYR A 81 -4.58 2.40 -2.59
C TYR A 81 -5.45 2.55 -1.34
N ALA A 82 -5.80 3.80 -1.03
CA ALA A 82 -6.78 4.12 0.01
C ALA A 82 -8.19 4.18 -0.59
N VAL A 83 -8.96 3.11 -0.40
CA VAL A 83 -10.31 2.95 -0.97
C VAL A 83 -11.36 2.92 0.15
N ARG A 84 -12.39 3.76 0.01
CA ARG A 84 -13.52 3.83 0.96
C ARG A 84 -14.39 2.57 0.86
N PRO A 85 -15.22 2.28 1.87
CA PRO A 85 -16.13 1.12 1.86
C PRO A 85 -17.02 1.02 0.63
N GLU A 86 -17.36 2.15 0.02
CA GLU A 86 -18.19 2.25 -1.19
C GLU A 86 -17.44 1.84 -2.48
N GLY A 87 -16.15 1.55 -2.40
CA GLY A 87 -15.35 1.08 -3.53
C GLY A 87 -14.62 2.16 -4.31
N PHE A 88 -14.61 3.40 -3.81
CA PHE A 88 -13.99 4.54 -4.49
C PHE A 88 -12.94 5.22 -3.61
N THR A 89 -11.92 5.80 -4.23
CA THR A 89 -10.95 6.66 -3.54
C THR A 89 -11.58 8.02 -3.20
N ARG A 90 -10.84 8.86 -2.47
CA ARG A 90 -11.27 10.25 -2.20
C ARG A 90 -11.46 11.08 -3.48
N GLU A 91 -10.83 10.70 -4.58
CA GLU A 91 -10.93 11.35 -5.89
C GLU A 91 -12.04 10.75 -6.77
N GLY A 92 -12.82 9.80 -6.22
CA GLY A 92 -13.94 9.17 -6.95
C GLY A 92 -13.51 8.10 -7.94
N ILE A 93 -12.28 7.63 -7.88
CA ILE A 93 -11.76 6.59 -8.78
C ILE A 93 -12.07 5.20 -8.20
N SER A 94 -12.53 4.28 -9.05
CA SER A 94 -12.83 2.90 -8.66
C SER A 94 -11.58 2.18 -8.16
N GLY A 95 -11.62 1.68 -6.90
CA GLY A 95 -10.54 0.90 -6.32
C GLY A 95 -10.26 -0.39 -7.08
N LYS A 96 -11.29 -1.09 -7.55
CA LYS A 96 -11.13 -2.26 -8.42
C LYS A 96 -10.38 -1.91 -9.70
N GLY A 97 -10.79 -0.83 -10.38
CA GLY A 97 -10.13 -0.37 -11.60
C GLY A 97 -8.67 0.01 -11.38
N LEU A 98 -8.34 0.66 -10.23
CA LEU A 98 -6.97 0.97 -9.85
C LEU A 98 -6.12 -0.29 -9.70
N LEU A 99 -6.60 -1.27 -8.91
CA LEU A 99 -5.90 -2.53 -8.70
C LEU A 99 -5.63 -3.25 -10.03
N GLU A 100 -6.63 -3.36 -10.90
CA GLU A 100 -6.53 -4.08 -12.18
C GLU A 100 -5.58 -3.38 -13.16
N ARG A 101 -5.65 -2.05 -13.30
CA ARG A 101 -4.73 -1.30 -14.16
C ARG A 101 -3.29 -1.36 -13.67
N THR A 102 -3.09 -1.22 -12.37
CA THR A 102 -1.75 -1.28 -11.78
C THR A 102 -1.17 -2.70 -11.83
N ALA A 103 -1.99 -3.73 -11.60
CA ALA A 103 -1.58 -5.12 -11.76
C ALA A 103 -1.21 -5.49 -13.20
N ALA A 104 -1.72 -4.77 -14.19
CA ALA A 104 -1.35 -4.95 -15.59
C ALA A 104 0.03 -4.34 -15.92
N LEU A 105 0.61 -3.52 -15.05
CA LEU A 105 1.95 -2.93 -15.27
C LEU A 105 3.04 -3.98 -14.99
N PRO A 106 3.88 -4.35 -15.99
CA PRO A 106 4.94 -5.35 -15.77
C PRO A 106 5.91 -5.00 -14.62
N PRO A 107 6.32 -3.72 -14.42
CA PRO A 107 7.27 -3.34 -13.37
C PRO A 107 6.74 -3.45 -11.93
N VAL A 108 5.43 -3.59 -11.74
CA VAL A 108 4.82 -3.72 -10.41
C VAL A 108 4.81 -5.18 -9.98
N ASP A 109 5.22 -5.49 -8.74
CA ASP A 109 5.29 -6.85 -8.20
C ASP A 109 4.06 -7.20 -7.36
N ALA A 110 3.54 -6.21 -6.62
CA ALA A 110 2.38 -6.38 -5.76
C ALA A 110 1.44 -5.17 -5.84
N VAL A 111 0.15 -5.41 -5.68
CA VAL A 111 -0.87 -4.37 -5.56
C VAL A 111 -1.70 -4.58 -4.31
N GLY A 112 -2.30 -3.54 -3.78
CA GLY A 112 -3.05 -3.70 -2.54
C GLY A 112 -3.96 -2.55 -2.14
N LEU A 113 -4.56 -2.75 -0.97
CA LEU A 113 -5.38 -1.76 -0.27
C LEU A 113 -4.83 -1.53 1.14
N ASN A 114 -4.75 -0.28 1.54
CA ASN A 114 -4.39 0.06 2.92
C ASN A 114 -5.22 1.23 3.43
N CYS A 115 -5.28 1.36 4.75
CA CYS A 115 -5.95 2.47 5.44
C CYS A 115 -7.44 2.63 5.08
N VAL A 116 -8.09 3.68 5.56
CA VAL A 116 -9.47 4.13 5.30
C VAL A 116 -10.55 3.09 5.65
N SER A 117 -10.44 1.87 5.15
CA SER A 117 -11.42 0.79 5.35
C SER A 117 -10.94 -0.26 6.35
N GLY A 118 -11.89 -0.86 7.07
CA GLY A 118 -11.64 -2.03 7.91
C GLY A 118 -11.60 -3.33 7.10
N PRO A 119 -11.19 -4.46 7.73
CA PRO A 119 -10.92 -5.72 7.02
C PRO A 119 -12.16 -6.31 6.34
N HIS A 120 -13.35 -6.15 6.92
CA HIS A 120 -14.61 -6.62 6.32
C HIS A 120 -14.90 -5.94 4.96
N HIS A 121 -14.72 -4.62 4.90
CA HIS A 121 -14.93 -3.87 3.66
C HIS A 121 -13.89 -4.23 2.61
N MET A 122 -12.61 -4.34 2.98
CA MET A 122 -11.56 -4.73 2.05
C MET A 122 -11.83 -6.12 1.44
N LEU A 123 -12.29 -7.09 2.25
CA LEU A 123 -12.69 -8.41 1.74
C LEU A 123 -13.79 -8.31 0.67
N SER A 124 -14.74 -7.39 0.83
CA SER A 124 -15.79 -7.16 -0.15
C SER A 124 -15.29 -6.49 -1.43
N LEU A 125 -14.36 -5.53 -1.30
CA LEU A 125 -13.76 -4.79 -2.41
C LEU A 125 -12.91 -5.67 -3.32
N LEU A 126 -12.32 -6.74 -2.78
CA LEU A 126 -11.42 -7.63 -3.52
C LEU A 126 -12.16 -8.70 -4.35
N LYS A 127 -13.48 -8.83 -4.21
CA LYS A 127 -14.25 -9.81 -4.98
C LYS A 127 -14.18 -9.57 -6.48
N GLY A 128 -13.70 -10.58 -7.21
CA GLY A 128 -13.63 -10.54 -8.67
C GLY A 128 -12.61 -9.54 -9.25
N VAL A 129 -11.60 -9.15 -8.47
CA VAL A 129 -10.47 -8.34 -8.96
C VAL A 129 -9.49 -9.25 -9.70
N ASN A 130 -9.09 -8.85 -10.91
CA ASN A 130 -8.04 -9.55 -11.65
C ASN A 130 -6.66 -8.93 -11.36
N LEU A 131 -5.81 -9.69 -10.71
CA LEU A 131 -4.47 -9.24 -10.31
C LEU A 131 -3.36 -9.62 -11.30
N ASN A 132 -3.69 -10.23 -12.43
CA ASN A 132 -2.71 -10.65 -13.44
C ASN A 132 -1.51 -11.45 -12.87
N GLY A 133 -1.76 -12.25 -11.82
CA GLY A 133 -0.73 -13.04 -11.14
C GLY A 133 0.16 -12.27 -10.16
N LYS A 134 -0.10 -10.98 -9.93
CA LYS A 134 0.63 -10.18 -8.93
C LYS A 134 0.25 -10.55 -7.51
N TYR A 135 1.15 -10.31 -6.56
CA TYR A 135 0.85 -10.45 -5.14
C TYR A 135 -0.21 -9.45 -4.68
N LEU A 136 -1.04 -9.87 -3.73
CA LEU A 136 -2.06 -9.02 -3.10
C LEU A 136 -1.63 -8.63 -1.69
N SER A 137 -1.56 -7.32 -1.45
CA SER A 137 -1.34 -6.75 -0.12
C SER A 137 -2.62 -6.19 0.46
N VAL A 138 -2.89 -6.48 1.74
CA VAL A 138 -4.06 -5.95 2.46
C VAL A 138 -3.65 -5.50 3.86
N MET A 139 -3.77 -4.20 4.12
CA MET A 139 -3.39 -3.55 5.38
C MET A 139 -4.54 -2.66 5.90
N PRO A 140 -5.61 -3.25 6.46
CA PRO A 140 -6.78 -2.51 6.90
C PRO A 140 -6.55 -1.75 8.21
N ASN A 141 -7.41 -0.77 8.47
CA ASN A 141 -7.54 -0.19 9.80
C ASN A 141 -8.16 -1.19 10.77
N ALA A 142 -7.96 -1.01 12.08
CA ALA A 142 -8.57 -1.83 13.14
C ALA A 142 -10.10 -1.68 13.25
N GLY A 143 -10.75 -1.26 12.21
CA GLY A 143 -12.17 -0.96 12.10
C GLY A 143 -12.41 0.43 11.51
N TYR A 144 -13.64 0.91 11.60
CA TYR A 144 -13.98 2.26 11.14
C TYR A 144 -13.60 3.29 12.23
N PRO A 145 -12.97 4.42 11.88
CA PRO A 145 -12.62 5.43 12.87
C PRO A 145 -13.86 6.14 13.40
N THR A 146 -13.96 6.26 14.71
CA THR A 146 -15.00 7.04 15.41
C THR A 146 -14.32 8.14 16.22
N VAL A 147 -14.81 9.35 16.13
CA VAL A 147 -14.28 10.48 16.92
C VAL A 147 -15.05 10.55 18.22
N VAL A 148 -14.35 10.35 19.34
CA VAL A 148 -14.87 10.50 20.70
C VAL A 148 -14.14 11.66 21.38
N GLY A 149 -14.81 12.79 21.52
CA GLY A 149 -14.19 14.03 21.98
C GLY A 149 -13.12 14.53 20.99
N ARG A 150 -11.83 14.47 21.37
CA ARG A 150 -10.70 14.86 20.54
C ARG A 150 -9.82 13.68 20.10
N ARG A 151 -10.29 12.45 20.30
CA ARG A 151 -9.53 11.23 19.99
C ARG A 151 -10.22 10.43 18.90
N THR A 152 -9.46 9.94 17.96
CA THR A 152 -9.92 8.90 17.02
C THR A 152 -9.79 7.54 17.71
N VAL A 153 -10.88 6.80 17.74
CA VAL A 153 -10.97 5.45 18.34
C VAL A 153 -11.39 4.48 17.26
N TYR A 154 -10.76 3.31 17.23
CA TYR A 154 -11.11 2.20 16.36
C TYR A 154 -11.80 1.12 17.19
N GLN A 155 -12.96 0.63 16.73
CA GLN A 155 -13.83 -0.26 17.52
C GLN A 155 -13.57 -1.75 17.27
N GLY A 156 -12.65 -2.11 16.39
CA GLY A 156 -12.30 -3.50 16.12
C GLY A 156 -11.57 -4.13 17.31
N THR A 157 -11.97 -5.36 17.72
CA THR A 157 -11.19 -6.14 18.68
C THR A 157 -10.08 -6.91 17.98
N PRO A 158 -9.00 -7.30 18.69
CA PRO A 158 -7.94 -8.14 18.11
C PRO A 158 -8.46 -9.45 17.52
N GLU A 159 -9.43 -10.10 18.17
CA GLU A 159 -10.03 -11.36 17.72
C GLU A 159 -10.80 -11.18 16.42
N TYR A 160 -11.63 -10.14 16.32
CA TYR A 160 -12.35 -9.79 15.11
C TYR A 160 -11.36 -9.50 13.97
N PHE A 161 -10.32 -8.71 14.26
CA PHE A 161 -9.31 -8.38 13.25
C PHE A 161 -8.60 -9.63 12.74
N ALA A 162 -8.13 -10.49 13.65
CA ALA A 162 -7.44 -11.74 13.30
C ALA A 162 -8.33 -12.66 12.45
N GLU A 163 -9.60 -12.86 12.83
CA GLU A 163 -10.56 -13.66 12.07
C GLU A 163 -10.72 -13.14 10.62
N ARG A 164 -10.84 -11.82 10.45
CA ARG A 164 -10.99 -11.21 9.13
C ARG A 164 -9.70 -11.30 8.31
N MET A 165 -8.54 -11.21 8.94
CA MET A 165 -7.26 -11.38 8.26
C MET A 165 -7.07 -12.82 7.73
N VAL A 166 -7.55 -13.83 8.46
CA VAL A 166 -7.60 -15.22 7.96
C VAL A 166 -8.49 -15.33 6.72
N GLN A 167 -9.65 -14.66 6.71
CA GLN A 167 -10.53 -14.64 5.54
C GLN A 167 -9.87 -13.93 4.33
N LEU A 168 -9.17 -12.83 4.55
CA LEU A 168 -8.40 -12.13 3.51
C LEU A 168 -7.28 -13.02 2.95
N ARG A 169 -6.58 -13.74 3.82
CA ARG A 169 -5.56 -14.72 3.40
C ARG A 169 -6.17 -15.82 2.51
N THR A 170 -7.33 -16.35 2.91
CA THR A 170 -8.07 -17.37 2.14
C THR A 170 -8.57 -16.81 0.80
N ALA A 171 -8.90 -15.53 0.76
CA ALA A 171 -9.29 -14.83 -0.48
C ALA A 171 -8.12 -14.50 -1.42
N GLY A 172 -6.87 -14.85 -1.05
CA GLY A 172 -5.69 -14.73 -1.90
C GLY A 172 -4.70 -13.65 -1.50
N ALA A 173 -4.91 -12.95 -0.38
CA ALA A 173 -3.91 -12.00 0.10
C ALA A 173 -2.62 -12.71 0.52
N SER A 174 -1.49 -12.23 0.00
CA SER A 174 -0.16 -12.78 0.25
C SER A 174 0.63 -11.95 1.24
N ILE A 175 0.39 -10.64 1.27
CA ILE A 175 1.04 -9.68 2.16
C ILE A 175 -0.05 -9.13 3.08
N LEU A 176 0.08 -9.38 4.37
CA LEU A 176 -0.91 -9.00 5.36
C LEU A 176 -0.27 -8.11 6.43
N GLY A 177 -0.97 -7.08 6.80
CA GLY A 177 -0.56 -6.15 7.85
C GLY A 177 -1.74 -5.41 8.44
N GLY A 178 -1.46 -4.39 9.21
CA GLY A 178 -2.46 -3.47 9.74
C GLY A 178 -2.06 -2.03 9.47
N CYS A 179 -3.04 -1.13 9.45
CA CYS A 179 -2.84 0.30 9.34
C CYS A 179 -3.36 0.99 10.62
N CYS A 180 -4.07 2.09 10.53
CA CYS A 180 -4.49 2.89 11.66
C CYS A 180 -5.28 2.09 12.71
N GLY A 181 -4.89 2.25 13.99
CA GLY A 181 -5.55 1.63 15.14
C GLY A 181 -5.17 0.17 15.39
N THR A 182 -4.33 -0.45 14.59
CA THR A 182 -3.78 -1.78 14.86
C THR A 182 -2.61 -1.69 15.83
N THR A 183 -2.52 -2.63 16.77
CA THR A 183 -1.47 -2.69 17.82
C THR A 183 -0.88 -4.10 17.85
#